data_3ef6b0e35aa18e2dd285b5d009cb74f5
#
_entry.id   3ef6b0e35aa18e2dd285b5d009cb74f5
#
_cell.length_a   1.000
_cell.length_b   1.000
_cell.length_c   1.000
_cell.angle_alpha   90.00
_cell.angle_beta   90.00
_cell.angle_gamma   90.00
#
_symmetry.space_group_name_H-M   'P 1'
#
loop_
_entity.id
_entity.type
_entity.pdbx_description
1 polymer ?
#
loop_
_entity_poly.entity_id
_entity_poly.type
_entity_poly.pdbx_seq_one_letter_code
_entity_poly.pdbx_strand_id
1 'polypeptide(L)'
;MPVLPPSEQRPRPGRPARWAQAALATGACCVQLDAFALNPVLPVVRDELHGSAAATPWIVSGYLLAAGSLMPVAGRLGDLHGRRRMMTLGTVLFGVAAVLCALAPSLPLLVVARVLQGAGGALLMPAGLALLTHAWPPGHGQRATGRALGLAGLATVCGPFIGGVLARSVSWRAVFWLTVPLALAAALCARRAPESRDPEARQRFDTAGAAAATGALVCLVRWLEHPAAWGWAMGAAALGALFVRAERRSPAPLVDLALFRNRPYVALTAGGALANSATVALLYVAPWVLQRNHGWSVRDAGVAFLAPAVALAVGGPAAGRVRPAAAVPVMAGCLALSAVALGWAAYGTGAPALLMASTGAAGALGVAGGLALTGTQAVVRRGRAGEASGVTKAALTATAGIWLAVTGAGTGGVTGEGGMGGVTGAGTGGGAGPALALPAAACLATAAVLALTLLVPVVPRVRGRLRRRAGRGGGVHRND
;
A
#
# COMPACT_ATOMS: atom_id res chain seq x y z
N MET A 1 -43.94 -11.56 30.82
CA MET A 1 -43.34 -11.31 29.54
C MET A 1 -42.12 -10.42 29.76
N PRO A 2 -40.90 -10.85 29.53
CA PRO A 2 -39.73 -9.95 29.62
C PRO A 2 -39.77 -9.00 28.42
N VAL A 3 -39.78 -7.71 28.71
CA VAL A 3 -39.66 -6.63 27.72
C VAL A 3 -38.25 -6.75 27.13
N LEU A 4 -38.14 -7.10 25.84
CA LEU A 4 -36.89 -7.09 25.10
C LEU A 4 -36.32 -5.65 25.15
N PRO A 5 -35.01 -5.49 25.42
CA PRO A 5 -34.39 -4.17 25.42
C PRO A 5 -34.51 -3.58 24.01
N PRO A 6 -34.74 -2.23 23.91
CA PRO A 6 -34.85 -1.57 22.62
C PRO A 6 -33.63 -1.90 21.78
N SER A 7 -33.87 -2.40 20.55
CA SER A 7 -32.87 -2.70 19.58
C SER A 7 -31.83 -1.57 19.56
N GLU A 8 -30.56 -1.89 19.92
CA GLU A 8 -29.45 -0.97 19.84
C GLU A 8 -29.46 -0.33 18.44
N GLN A 9 -29.98 0.88 18.36
CA GLN A 9 -29.95 1.67 17.15
C GLN A 9 -28.48 1.90 16.86
N ARG A 10 -27.96 1.14 15.88
CA ARG A 10 -26.57 1.27 15.40
C ARG A 10 -26.35 2.76 15.11
N PRO A 11 -25.45 3.44 15.82
CA PRO A 11 -25.25 4.86 15.64
C PRO A 11 -24.92 5.14 14.18
N ARG A 12 -25.82 5.82 13.48
CA ARG A 12 -25.61 6.20 12.08
C ARG A 12 -24.40 7.14 12.04
N PRO A 13 -23.42 6.89 11.15
CA PRO A 13 -22.27 7.78 11.04
C PRO A 13 -22.75 9.19 10.71
N GLY A 14 -22.28 10.18 11.45
CA GLY A 14 -22.59 11.58 11.20
C GLY A 14 -22.09 12.01 9.81
N ARG A 15 -22.66 13.08 9.26
CA ARG A 15 -22.23 13.67 7.97
C ARG A 15 -20.70 13.83 7.86
N PRO A 16 -19.97 14.32 8.91
CA PRO A 16 -18.52 14.48 8.84
C PRO A 16 -17.73 13.17 8.63
N ALA A 17 -18.17 12.06 9.26
CA ALA A 17 -17.53 10.76 9.09
C ALA A 17 -17.68 10.21 7.66
N ARG A 18 -18.83 10.47 7.01
CA ARG A 18 -19.03 10.11 5.60
C ARG A 18 -18.12 10.90 4.66
N TRP A 19 -17.85 12.17 4.97
CA TRP A 19 -16.90 12.98 4.20
C TRP A 19 -15.47 12.47 4.32
N ALA A 20 -15.05 12.03 5.51
CA ALA A 20 -13.76 11.38 5.70
C ALA A 20 -13.63 10.07 4.86
N GLN A 21 -14.71 9.27 4.82
CA GLN A 21 -14.73 8.06 3.99
C GLN A 21 -14.69 8.39 2.50
N ALA A 22 -15.47 9.35 2.03
CA ALA A 22 -15.45 9.78 0.64
C ALA A 22 -14.08 10.34 0.24
N ALA A 23 -13.45 11.14 1.11
CA ALA A 23 -12.13 11.68 0.89
C ALA A 23 -11.08 10.58 0.70
N LEU A 24 -11.03 9.59 1.61
CA LEU A 24 -10.11 8.45 1.47
C LEU A 24 -10.42 7.64 0.21
N ALA A 25 -11.69 7.35 -0.07
CA ALA A 25 -12.08 6.55 -1.23
C ALA A 25 -11.65 7.22 -2.54
N THR A 26 -12.00 8.50 -2.74
CA THR A 26 -11.64 9.25 -3.95
C THR A 26 -10.14 9.48 -4.06
N GLY A 27 -9.47 9.81 -2.94
CA GLY A 27 -8.02 9.99 -2.91
C GLY A 27 -7.25 8.71 -3.20
N ALA A 28 -7.67 7.59 -2.61
CA ALA A 28 -7.06 6.30 -2.87
C ALA A 28 -7.32 5.81 -4.32
N CYS A 29 -8.54 6.04 -4.85
CA CYS A 29 -8.83 5.79 -6.26
C CYS A 29 -7.91 6.61 -7.17
N CYS A 30 -7.73 7.90 -6.88
CA CYS A 30 -6.86 8.79 -7.64
C CYS A 30 -5.42 8.27 -7.69
N VAL A 31 -4.84 7.93 -6.53
CA VAL A 31 -3.48 7.38 -6.40
C VAL A 31 -3.32 6.05 -7.13
N GLN A 32 -4.29 5.14 -6.99
CA GLN A 32 -4.20 3.82 -7.59
C GLN A 32 -4.42 3.87 -9.11
N LEU A 33 -5.37 4.67 -9.57
CA LEU A 33 -5.60 4.85 -11.01
C LEU A 33 -4.34 5.41 -11.68
N ASP A 34 -3.77 6.48 -11.13
CA ASP A 34 -2.55 7.10 -11.64
C ASP A 34 -1.36 6.14 -11.68
N ALA A 35 -1.15 5.38 -10.59
CA ALA A 35 -0.03 4.45 -10.50
C ALA A 35 -0.10 3.32 -11.54
N PHE A 36 -1.29 2.83 -11.87
CA PHE A 36 -1.46 1.67 -12.73
C PHE A 36 -1.84 2.01 -14.19
N ALA A 37 -2.49 3.16 -14.43
CA ALA A 37 -2.85 3.59 -15.78
C ALA A 37 -1.63 3.99 -16.62
N LEU A 38 -0.53 4.36 -15.99
CA LEU A 38 0.67 4.81 -16.68
C LEU A 38 1.50 3.66 -17.28
N ASN A 39 1.45 2.45 -16.70
CA ASN A 39 2.31 1.33 -17.11
C ASN A 39 2.22 0.99 -18.62
N PRO A 40 1.02 0.80 -19.21
CA PRO A 40 0.91 0.48 -20.65
C PRO A 40 1.25 1.66 -21.56
N VAL A 41 1.41 2.85 -21.00
CA VAL A 41 1.58 4.11 -21.73
C VAL A 41 3.06 4.51 -21.83
N LEU A 42 3.94 3.93 -21.00
CA LEU A 42 5.36 4.27 -20.93
C LEU A 42 6.10 4.25 -22.28
N PRO A 43 5.87 3.25 -23.18
CA PRO A 43 6.53 3.26 -24.50
C PRO A 43 6.13 4.51 -25.32
N VAL A 44 4.85 4.87 -25.33
CA VAL A 44 4.35 6.04 -26.06
C VAL A 44 4.94 7.34 -25.50
N VAL A 45 5.04 7.44 -24.17
CA VAL A 45 5.67 8.60 -23.50
C VAL A 45 7.13 8.71 -23.87
N ARG A 46 7.85 7.59 -23.89
CA ARG A 46 9.27 7.54 -24.26
C ARG A 46 9.48 8.04 -25.70
N ASP A 47 8.69 7.53 -26.61
CA ASP A 47 8.84 7.84 -28.05
C ASP A 47 8.48 9.32 -28.32
N GLU A 48 7.42 9.86 -27.71
CA GLU A 48 7.00 11.26 -27.88
C GLU A 48 7.96 12.27 -27.22
N LEU A 49 8.48 11.94 -26.03
CA LEU A 49 9.42 12.84 -25.32
C LEU A 49 10.89 12.56 -25.67
N HIS A 50 11.15 11.70 -26.66
CA HIS A 50 12.50 11.29 -27.08
C HIS A 50 13.38 10.83 -25.89
N GLY A 51 12.74 10.10 -24.96
CA GLY A 51 13.36 9.64 -23.73
C GLY A 51 14.35 8.47 -23.95
N SER A 52 15.46 8.46 -23.21
CA SER A 52 16.34 7.31 -23.22
C SER A 52 15.72 6.12 -22.50
N ALA A 53 16.13 4.91 -22.91
CA ALA A 53 15.72 3.67 -22.24
C ALA A 53 16.04 3.65 -20.74
N ALA A 54 17.17 4.26 -20.35
CA ALA A 54 17.59 4.36 -18.95
C ALA A 54 16.79 5.36 -18.11
N ALA A 55 16.23 6.41 -18.74
CA ALA A 55 15.51 7.47 -18.04
C ALA A 55 14.00 7.16 -17.91
N THR A 56 13.41 6.41 -18.83
CA THR A 56 11.97 6.10 -18.85
C THR A 56 11.45 5.42 -17.56
N PRO A 57 12.15 4.43 -16.99
CA PRO A 57 11.71 3.80 -15.72
C PRO A 57 11.56 4.78 -14.56
N TRP A 58 12.29 5.90 -14.56
CA TRP A 58 12.22 6.92 -13.52
C TRP A 58 10.86 7.62 -13.42
N ILE A 59 10.04 7.57 -14.48
CA ILE A 59 8.66 8.06 -14.45
C ILE A 59 7.86 7.31 -13.37
N VAL A 60 8.07 6.02 -13.21
CA VAL A 60 7.40 5.18 -12.20
C VAL A 60 8.23 5.10 -10.92
N SER A 61 9.53 4.81 -11.03
CA SER A 61 10.41 4.64 -9.87
C SER A 61 10.52 5.94 -9.05
N GLY A 62 10.62 7.10 -9.69
CA GLY A 62 10.68 8.39 -9.02
C GLY A 62 9.43 8.67 -8.17
N TYR A 63 8.25 8.37 -8.70
CA TYR A 63 7.00 8.46 -7.98
C TYR A 63 6.95 7.50 -6.77
N LEU A 64 7.27 6.22 -6.98
CA LEU A 64 7.23 5.19 -5.92
C LEU A 64 8.26 5.45 -4.82
N LEU A 65 9.46 5.92 -5.20
CA LEU A 65 10.51 6.31 -4.27
C LEU A 65 10.06 7.47 -3.38
N ALA A 66 9.57 8.54 -3.99
CA ALA A 66 9.07 9.70 -3.23
C ALA A 66 7.89 9.30 -2.34
N ALA A 67 6.94 8.52 -2.87
CA ALA A 67 5.79 8.06 -2.10
C ALA A 67 6.23 7.17 -0.93
N GLY A 68 7.03 6.13 -1.18
CA GLY A 68 7.43 5.16 -0.16
C GLY A 68 8.30 5.77 0.93
N SER A 69 9.30 6.59 0.55
CA SER A 69 10.24 7.21 1.49
C SER A 69 9.61 8.28 2.38
N LEU A 70 8.65 9.05 1.83
CA LEU A 70 8.01 10.14 2.58
C LEU A 70 6.78 9.70 3.39
N MET A 71 6.21 8.50 3.18
CA MET A 71 5.03 8.04 3.91
C MET A 71 5.17 7.99 5.43
N PRO A 72 6.29 7.51 6.04
CA PRO A 72 6.46 7.55 7.49
C PRO A 72 6.49 8.98 8.02
N VAL A 73 7.20 9.86 7.32
CA VAL A 73 7.28 11.31 7.61
C VAL A 73 5.89 11.95 7.54
N ALA A 74 5.15 11.68 6.47
CA ALA A 74 3.82 12.21 6.23
C ALA A 74 2.79 11.71 7.27
N GLY A 75 2.90 10.45 7.69
CA GLY A 75 2.09 9.90 8.78
C GLY A 75 2.30 10.68 10.08
N ARG A 76 3.56 10.94 10.43
CA ARG A 76 3.92 11.73 11.62
C ARG A 76 3.47 13.18 11.51
N LEU A 77 3.64 13.81 10.37
CA LEU A 77 3.14 15.17 10.10
C LEU A 77 1.62 15.26 10.26
N GLY A 78 0.88 14.23 9.83
CA GLY A 78 -0.56 14.13 10.02
C GLY A 78 -0.97 14.10 11.51
N ASP A 79 -0.24 13.35 12.33
CA ASP A 79 -0.50 13.25 13.76
C ASP A 79 -0.17 14.57 14.49
N LEU A 80 0.85 15.32 14.04
CA LEU A 80 1.29 16.59 14.62
C LEU A 80 0.42 17.79 14.19
N HIS A 81 0.25 17.98 12.88
CA HIS A 81 -0.33 19.20 12.30
C HIS A 81 -1.82 19.07 11.94
N GLY A 82 -2.36 17.86 12.04
CA GLY A 82 -3.74 17.57 11.71
C GLY A 82 -3.91 16.76 10.44
N ARG A 83 -4.65 15.66 10.57
CA ARG A 83 -4.82 14.66 9.52
C ARG A 83 -5.61 15.18 8.33
N ARG A 84 -6.66 15.98 8.59
CA ARG A 84 -7.45 16.66 7.55
C ARG A 84 -6.58 17.61 6.74
N ARG A 85 -5.78 18.44 7.43
CA ARG A 85 -4.89 19.42 6.78
C ARG A 85 -3.87 18.71 5.90
N MET A 86 -3.21 17.68 6.42
CA MET A 86 -2.19 16.95 5.66
C MET A 86 -2.81 16.17 4.49
N MET A 87 -3.98 15.58 4.66
CA MET A 87 -4.69 14.94 3.56
C MET A 87 -5.09 15.94 2.47
N THR A 88 -5.60 17.11 2.85
CA THR A 88 -5.97 18.16 1.89
C THR A 88 -4.74 18.68 1.15
N LEU A 89 -3.64 18.95 1.87
CA LEU A 89 -2.37 19.37 1.26
C LEU A 89 -1.84 18.31 0.30
N GLY A 90 -1.85 17.05 0.71
CA GLY A 90 -1.41 15.93 -0.11
C GLY A 90 -2.22 15.78 -1.40
N THR A 91 -3.55 15.89 -1.32
CA THR A 91 -4.43 15.84 -2.50
C THR A 91 -4.25 17.02 -3.44
N VAL A 92 -4.08 18.23 -2.91
CA VAL A 92 -3.81 19.42 -3.73
C VAL A 92 -2.46 19.30 -4.42
N LEU A 93 -1.40 18.91 -3.68
CA LEU A 93 -0.08 18.68 -4.25
C LEU A 93 -0.10 17.61 -5.33
N PHE A 94 -0.83 16.51 -5.09
CA PHE A 94 -1.01 15.44 -6.07
C PHE A 94 -1.69 15.95 -7.35
N GLY A 95 -2.76 16.71 -7.22
CA GLY A 95 -3.48 17.29 -8.36
C GLY A 95 -2.67 18.30 -9.14
N VAL A 96 -1.96 19.21 -8.46
CA VAL A 96 -1.06 20.19 -9.11
C VAL A 96 0.06 19.46 -9.85
N ALA A 97 0.68 18.47 -9.21
CA ALA A 97 1.71 17.66 -9.85
C ALA A 97 1.18 16.88 -11.06
N ALA A 98 -0.09 16.39 -11.02
CA ALA A 98 -0.73 15.76 -12.17
C ALA A 98 -0.87 16.74 -13.34
N VAL A 99 -1.25 17.99 -13.08
CA VAL A 99 -1.26 19.05 -14.12
C VAL A 99 0.15 19.26 -14.69
N LEU A 100 1.18 19.33 -13.85
CA LEU A 100 2.57 19.46 -14.31
C LEU A 100 3.00 18.24 -15.15
N CYS A 101 2.60 17.03 -14.78
CA CYS A 101 2.84 15.82 -15.58
C CYS A 101 2.15 15.90 -16.95
N ALA A 102 0.89 16.35 -16.98
CA ALA A 102 0.12 16.48 -18.23
C ALA A 102 0.72 17.54 -19.18
N LEU A 103 1.32 18.59 -18.63
CA LEU A 103 1.92 19.69 -19.38
C LEU A 103 3.42 19.50 -19.64
N ALA A 104 4.02 18.40 -19.18
CA ALA A 104 5.47 18.19 -19.28
C ALA A 104 5.95 18.13 -20.75
N PRO A 105 6.86 19.02 -21.17
CA PRO A 105 7.39 19.05 -22.53
C PRO A 105 8.63 18.15 -22.69
N SER A 106 9.17 17.62 -21.60
CA SER A 106 10.39 16.78 -21.61
C SER A 106 10.33 15.71 -20.53
N LEU A 107 11.07 14.61 -20.75
CA LEU A 107 11.16 13.50 -19.81
C LEU A 107 11.69 13.90 -18.42
N PRO A 108 12.77 14.70 -18.29
CA PRO A 108 13.26 15.13 -16.98
C PRO A 108 12.21 15.92 -16.18
N LEU A 109 11.46 16.83 -16.83
CA LEU A 109 10.42 17.58 -16.16
C LEU A 109 9.24 16.68 -15.73
N LEU A 110 8.89 15.70 -16.57
CA LEU A 110 7.90 14.70 -16.20
C LEU A 110 8.35 13.90 -14.95
N VAL A 111 9.61 13.48 -14.89
CA VAL A 111 10.17 12.76 -13.72
C VAL A 111 10.10 13.63 -12.46
N VAL A 112 10.49 14.91 -12.54
CA VAL A 112 10.39 15.84 -11.41
C VAL A 112 8.94 16.00 -10.95
N ALA A 113 8.01 16.18 -11.88
CA ALA A 113 6.59 16.28 -11.57
C ALA A 113 6.06 14.98 -10.92
N ARG A 114 6.53 13.79 -11.35
CA ARG A 114 6.21 12.50 -10.76
C ARG A 114 6.73 12.37 -9.32
N VAL A 115 7.93 12.87 -9.02
CA VAL A 115 8.46 12.93 -7.65
C VAL A 115 7.58 13.79 -6.76
N LEU A 116 7.16 14.97 -7.23
CA LEU A 116 6.22 15.85 -6.51
C LEU A 116 4.86 15.17 -6.30
N GLN A 117 4.37 14.45 -7.30
CA GLN A 117 3.11 13.71 -7.22
C GLN A 117 3.21 12.57 -6.20
N GLY A 118 4.35 11.86 -6.15
CA GLY A 118 4.66 10.86 -5.14
C GLY A 118 4.65 11.43 -3.72
N ALA A 119 5.22 12.62 -3.52
CA ALA A 119 5.17 13.32 -2.24
C ALA A 119 3.72 13.69 -1.84
N GLY A 120 2.89 14.11 -2.80
CA GLY A 120 1.45 14.32 -2.59
C GLY A 120 0.73 13.05 -2.14
N GLY A 121 1.00 11.93 -2.82
CA GLY A 121 0.46 10.60 -2.47
C GLY A 121 0.90 10.12 -1.09
N ALA A 122 2.16 10.42 -0.70
CA ALA A 122 2.69 10.12 0.62
C ALA A 122 1.92 10.83 1.74
N LEU A 123 1.56 12.09 1.55
CA LEU A 123 0.77 12.87 2.51
C LEU A 123 -0.70 12.39 2.55
N LEU A 124 -1.28 12.11 1.39
CA LEU A 124 -2.69 11.75 1.25
C LEU A 124 -3.03 10.43 1.94
N MET A 125 -2.27 9.37 1.66
CA MET A 125 -2.66 8.00 2.04
C MET A 125 -2.63 7.76 3.55
N PRO A 126 -1.53 7.99 4.30
CA PRO A 126 -1.52 7.78 5.74
C PRO A 126 -2.48 8.71 6.49
N ALA A 127 -2.52 9.99 6.09
CA ALA A 127 -3.41 10.96 6.71
C ALA A 127 -4.89 10.60 6.49
N GLY A 128 -5.26 10.17 5.29
CA GLY A 128 -6.62 9.73 4.97
C GLY A 128 -7.06 8.50 5.74
N LEU A 129 -6.19 7.50 5.86
CA LEU A 129 -6.44 6.28 6.65
C LEU A 129 -6.63 6.61 8.13
N ALA A 130 -5.76 7.45 8.70
CA ALA A 130 -5.83 7.86 10.08
C ALA A 130 -7.05 8.76 10.35
N LEU A 131 -7.36 9.69 9.45
CA LEU A 131 -8.54 10.56 9.53
C LEU A 131 -9.83 9.74 9.57
N LEU A 132 -9.95 8.76 8.68
CA LEU A 132 -11.13 7.89 8.63
C LEU A 132 -11.29 7.07 9.90
N THR A 133 -10.21 6.45 10.37
CA THR A 133 -10.22 5.66 11.60
C THR A 133 -10.64 6.48 12.83
N HIS A 134 -10.26 7.77 12.84
CA HIS A 134 -10.61 8.68 13.94
C HIS A 134 -12.05 9.23 13.83
N ALA A 135 -12.50 9.50 12.61
CA ALA A 135 -13.83 10.07 12.36
C ALA A 135 -14.99 9.10 12.65
N TRP A 136 -14.72 7.79 12.67
CA TRP A 136 -15.73 6.77 12.90
C TRP A 136 -15.71 6.26 14.35
N PRO A 137 -16.88 5.86 14.90
CA PRO A 137 -16.97 5.23 16.21
C PRO A 137 -16.08 3.99 16.32
N PRO A 138 -15.64 3.60 17.54
CA PRO A 138 -14.89 2.38 17.77
C PRO A 138 -15.57 1.15 17.14
N GLY A 139 -14.79 0.31 16.43
CA GLY A 139 -15.29 -0.90 15.74
C GLY A 139 -15.94 -0.66 14.37
N HIS A 140 -16.29 0.57 13.99
CA HIS A 140 -16.92 0.87 12.69
C HIS A 140 -15.91 1.44 11.66
N GLY A 141 -14.84 2.09 12.10
CA GLY A 141 -13.83 2.68 11.23
C GLY A 141 -13.19 1.65 10.30
N GLN A 142 -12.94 0.43 10.78
CA GLN A 142 -12.36 -0.66 9.99
C GLN A 142 -13.22 -1.03 8.77
N ARG A 143 -14.54 -1.12 8.94
CA ARG A 143 -15.49 -1.40 7.84
C ARG A 143 -15.55 -0.25 6.84
N ALA A 144 -15.50 0.99 7.33
CA ALA A 144 -15.50 2.18 6.48
C ALA A 144 -14.22 2.26 5.64
N THR A 145 -13.05 1.99 6.26
CA THR A 145 -11.76 1.89 5.56
C THR A 145 -11.77 0.79 4.52
N GLY A 146 -12.27 -0.41 4.85
CA GLY A 146 -12.38 -1.52 3.92
C GLY A 146 -13.21 -1.17 2.68
N ARG A 147 -14.34 -0.44 2.84
CA ARG A 147 -15.15 0.03 1.70
C ARG A 147 -14.41 1.05 0.83
N ALA A 148 -13.71 2.00 1.45
CA ALA A 148 -12.93 2.99 0.72
C ALA A 148 -11.79 2.34 -0.08
N LEU A 149 -11.10 1.36 0.51
CA LEU A 149 -10.04 0.60 -0.16
C LEU A 149 -10.56 -0.35 -1.24
N GLY A 150 -11.80 -0.85 -1.12
CA GLY A 150 -12.44 -1.64 -2.18
C GLY A 150 -12.61 -0.83 -3.46
N LEU A 151 -13.04 0.44 -3.37
CA LEU A 151 -13.10 1.34 -4.52
C LEU A 151 -11.71 1.60 -5.12
N ALA A 152 -10.70 1.78 -4.27
CA ALA A 152 -9.32 1.92 -4.73
C ALA A 152 -8.82 0.66 -5.45
N GLY A 153 -9.24 -0.53 -5.00
CA GLY A 153 -8.95 -1.80 -5.68
C GLY A 153 -9.52 -1.85 -7.11
N LEU A 154 -10.75 -1.37 -7.32
CA LEU A 154 -11.30 -1.23 -8.67
C LEU A 154 -10.46 -0.30 -9.54
N ALA A 155 -10.06 0.85 -9.01
CA ALA A 155 -9.20 1.81 -9.71
C ALA A 155 -7.84 1.20 -10.09
N THR A 156 -7.27 0.36 -9.22
CA THR A 156 -6.01 -0.37 -9.47
C THR A 156 -6.12 -1.23 -10.73
N VAL A 157 -7.21 -1.92 -10.90
CA VAL A 157 -7.37 -2.89 -11.98
C VAL A 157 -7.90 -2.27 -13.27
N CYS A 158 -8.80 -1.31 -13.15
CA CYS A 158 -9.26 -0.53 -14.32
C CYS A 158 -8.16 0.38 -14.86
N GLY A 159 -7.15 0.70 -14.04
CA GLY A 159 -6.06 1.61 -14.40
C GLY A 159 -5.41 1.29 -15.74
N PRO A 160 -4.81 0.10 -15.93
CA PRO A 160 -4.12 -0.24 -17.18
C PRO A 160 -5.03 -0.19 -18.41
N PHE A 161 -6.30 -0.60 -18.25
CA PHE A 161 -7.28 -0.53 -19.35
C PHE A 161 -7.61 0.92 -19.71
N ILE A 162 -7.93 1.75 -18.71
CA ILE A 162 -8.22 3.18 -18.90
C ILE A 162 -7.01 3.89 -19.51
N GLY A 163 -5.81 3.63 -19.00
CA GLY A 163 -4.57 4.21 -19.50
C GLY A 163 -4.31 3.83 -20.97
N GLY A 164 -4.45 2.55 -21.31
CA GLY A 164 -4.26 2.07 -22.67
C GLY A 164 -5.28 2.63 -23.66
N VAL A 165 -6.55 2.75 -23.26
CA VAL A 165 -7.60 3.37 -24.09
C VAL A 165 -7.34 4.85 -24.28
N LEU A 166 -7.08 5.60 -23.21
CA LEU A 166 -6.82 7.04 -23.28
C LEU A 166 -5.59 7.37 -24.12
N ALA A 167 -4.52 6.59 -23.97
CA ALA A 167 -3.30 6.82 -24.75
C ALA A 167 -3.48 6.62 -26.25
N ARG A 168 -4.37 5.68 -26.65
CA ARG A 168 -4.66 5.41 -28.07
C ARG A 168 -5.69 6.34 -28.67
N SER A 169 -6.74 6.72 -27.89
CA SER A 169 -7.87 7.49 -28.42
C SER A 169 -7.68 9.01 -28.32
N VAL A 170 -6.90 9.49 -27.37
CA VAL A 170 -6.72 10.92 -27.09
C VAL A 170 -5.24 11.28 -26.99
N SER A 171 -4.60 10.93 -25.87
CA SER A 171 -3.17 11.13 -25.58
C SER A 171 -2.84 10.48 -24.24
N TRP A 172 -1.56 10.11 -24.03
CA TRP A 172 -1.08 9.68 -22.72
C TRP A 172 -1.27 10.75 -21.64
N ARG A 173 -1.24 12.01 -22.00
CA ARG A 173 -1.50 13.13 -21.09
C ARG A 173 -2.89 13.10 -20.46
N ALA A 174 -3.87 12.49 -21.14
CA ALA A 174 -5.23 12.36 -20.65
C ALA A 174 -5.31 11.51 -19.36
N VAL A 175 -4.36 10.61 -19.12
CA VAL A 175 -4.26 9.85 -17.88
C VAL A 175 -4.08 10.81 -16.68
N PHE A 176 -3.21 11.78 -16.80
CA PHE A 176 -2.98 12.78 -15.75
C PHE A 176 -4.16 13.75 -15.62
N TRP A 177 -4.74 14.20 -16.74
CA TRP A 177 -5.93 15.05 -16.70
C TRP A 177 -7.11 14.36 -16.01
N LEU A 178 -7.26 13.04 -16.15
CA LEU A 178 -8.30 12.27 -15.47
C LEU A 178 -8.12 12.26 -13.94
N THR A 179 -6.88 12.30 -13.45
CA THR A 179 -6.60 12.32 -12.01
C THR A 179 -6.86 13.67 -11.35
N VAL A 180 -6.84 14.78 -12.09
CA VAL A 180 -7.09 16.13 -11.56
C VAL A 180 -8.49 16.29 -10.93
N PRO A 181 -9.61 15.97 -11.61
CA PRO A 181 -10.92 16.08 -11.00
C PRO A 181 -11.10 15.13 -9.82
N LEU A 182 -10.48 13.95 -9.81
CA LEU A 182 -10.50 13.04 -8.68
C LEU A 182 -9.76 13.62 -7.48
N ALA A 183 -8.59 14.23 -7.69
CA ALA A 183 -7.83 14.90 -6.64
C ALA A 183 -8.61 16.11 -6.07
N LEU A 184 -9.26 16.89 -6.93
CA LEU A 184 -10.12 18.00 -6.50
C LEU A 184 -11.28 17.50 -5.66
N ALA A 185 -11.99 16.45 -6.10
CA ALA A 185 -13.09 15.85 -5.35
C ALA A 185 -12.60 15.31 -3.98
N ALA A 186 -11.45 14.66 -3.94
CA ALA A 186 -10.86 14.19 -2.69
C ALA A 186 -10.50 15.35 -1.75
N ALA A 187 -9.94 16.45 -2.26
CA ALA A 187 -9.63 17.65 -1.47
C ALA A 187 -10.88 18.31 -0.91
N LEU A 188 -11.94 18.44 -1.71
CA LEU A 188 -13.23 18.99 -1.28
C LEU A 188 -13.90 18.13 -0.20
N CYS A 189 -13.87 16.79 -0.37
CA CYS A 189 -14.35 15.86 0.65
C CYS A 189 -13.51 15.95 1.94
N ALA A 190 -12.18 16.02 1.81
CA ALA A 190 -11.29 16.14 2.95
C ALA A 190 -11.55 17.42 3.76
N ARG A 191 -11.76 18.56 3.09
CA ARG A 191 -12.11 19.83 3.76
C ARG A 191 -13.37 19.76 4.61
N ARG A 192 -14.35 18.92 4.25
CA ARG A 192 -15.61 18.72 4.97
C ARG A 192 -15.52 17.66 6.07
N ALA A 193 -14.42 16.91 6.14
CA ALA A 193 -14.17 15.94 7.19
C ALA A 193 -13.79 16.62 8.52
N PRO A 194 -14.00 15.96 9.68
CA PRO A 194 -13.60 16.51 10.96
C PRO A 194 -12.07 16.55 11.07
N GLU A 195 -11.53 17.60 11.69
CA GLU A 195 -10.09 17.63 11.98
C GLU A 195 -9.76 16.69 13.13
N SER A 196 -8.62 16.03 13.03
CA SER A 196 -8.07 15.21 14.10
C SER A 196 -6.55 15.29 14.14
N ARG A 197 -6.02 15.28 15.35
CA ARG A 197 -4.58 15.24 15.64
C ARG A 197 -4.33 14.42 16.88
N ASP A 198 -3.09 13.99 17.12
CA ASP A 198 -2.72 13.37 18.37
C ASP A 198 -2.42 14.46 19.44
N PRO A 199 -3.22 14.60 20.50
CA PRO A 199 -2.96 15.60 21.53
C PRO A 199 -1.71 15.30 22.35
N GLU A 200 -1.24 14.04 22.36
CA GLU A 200 -0.02 13.62 23.04
C GLU A 200 1.21 13.64 22.14
N ALA A 201 1.06 14.03 20.86
CA ALA A 201 2.18 14.09 19.96
C ALA A 201 3.15 15.20 20.38
N ARG A 202 4.43 14.83 20.58
CA ARG A 202 5.48 15.81 20.86
C ARG A 202 5.70 16.66 19.60
N GLN A 203 5.72 17.99 19.75
CA GLN A 203 5.83 18.94 18.64
C GLN A 203 7.19 18.94 17.94
N ARG A 204 8.18 18.22 18.44
CA ARG A 204 9.50 18.12 17.78
C ARG A 204 9.43 17.09 16.66
N PHE A 205 9.96 17.48 15.52
CA PHE A 205 10.07 16.64 14.33
C PHE A 205 11.54 16.28 14.09
N ASP A 206 11.83 14.98 13.94
CA ASP A 206 13.18 14.47 13.65
C ASP A 206 13.47 14.58 12.15
N THR A 207 14.00 15.74 11.73
CA THR A 207 14.39 15.97 10.34
C THR A 207 15.57 15.10 9.91
N ALA A 208 16.51 14.83 10.84
CA ALA A 208 17.68 14.01 10.55
C ALA A 208 17.31 12.54 10.35
N GLY A 209 16.44 12.00 11.22
CA GLY A 209 15.87 10.65 11.06
C GLY A 209 15.08 10.53 9.76
N ALA A 210 14.25 11.52 9.41
CA ALA A 210 13.50 11.54 8.18
C ALA A 210 14.41 11.53 6.93
N ALA A 211 15.45 12.36 6.91
CA ALA A 211 16.41 12.40 5.81
C ALA A 211 17.20 11.09 5.70
N ALA A 212 17.62 10.51 6.82
CA ALA A 212 18.32 9.23 6.84
C ALA A 212 17.45 8.07 6.34
N ALA A 213 16.17 8.00 6.77
CA ALA A 213 15.23 6.99 6.30
C ALA A 213 14.97 7.10 4.79
N THR A 214 14.73 8.33 4.31
CA THR A 214 14.53 8.61 2.89
C THR A 214 15.76 8.23 2.08
N GLY A 215 16.94 8.67 2.50
CA GLY A 215 18.20 8.35 1.85
C GLY A 215 18.51 6.86 1.83
N ALA A 216 18.23 6.13 2.93
CA ALA A 216 18.41 4.68 3.00
C ALA A 216 17.54 3.95 1.99
N LEU A 217 16.26 4.34 1.85
CA LEU A 217 15.33 3.75 0.88
C LEU A 217 15.75 4.07 -0.57
N VAL A 218 16.18 5.30 -0.84
CA VAL A 218 16.71 5.67 -2.16
C VAL A 218 17.92 4.83 -2.51
N CYS A 219 18.91 4.73 -1.61
CA CYS A 219 20.09 3.91 -1.82
C CYS A 219 19.75 2.43 -2.01
N LEU A 220 18.79 1.89 -1.24
CA LEU A 220 18.34 0.51 -1.36
C LEU A 220 17.75 0.23 -2.73
N VAL A 221 16.84 1.10 -3.22
CA VAL A 221 16.24 0.92 -4.55
C VAL A 221 17.29 1.06 -5.65
N ARG A 222 18.19 2.03 -5.55
CA ARG A 222 19.30 2.18 -6.51
C ARG A 222 20.22 0.97 -6.56
N TRP A 223 20.50 0.36 -5.42
CA TRP A 223 21.27 -0.88 -5.38
C TRP A 223 20.52 -2.04 -6.05
N LEU A 224 19.21 -2.15 -5.81
CA LEU A 224 18.39 -3.20 -6.44
C LEU A 224 18.29 -3.05 -7.96
N GLU A 225 18.26 -1.81 -8.46
CA GLU A 225 18.31 -1.52 -9.91
C GLU A 225 19.71 -1.83 -10.50
N HIS A 226 20.78 -1.65 -9.71
CA HIS A 226 22.16 -1.84 -10.12
C HIS A 226 22.95 -2.68 -9.10
N PRO A 227 22.73 -4.01 -9.02
CA PRO A 227 23.31 -4.85 -7.96
C PRO A 227 24.85 -4.88 -7.93
N ALA A 228 25.49 -4.61 -9.07
CA ALA A 228 26.95 -4.52 -9.16
C ALA A 228 27.53 -3.27 -8.48
N ALA A 229 26.70 -2.24 -8.24
CA ALA A 229 27.12 -0.98 -7.62
C ALA A 229 27.01 -1.04 -6.09
N TRP A 230 27.88 -1.79 -5.44
CA TRP A 230 27.91 -2.02 -3.97
C TRP A 230 27.93 -0.76 -3.11
N GLY A 231 28.37 0.37 -3.67
CA GLY A 231 28.34 1.66 -2.99
C GLY A 231 26.92 2.06 -2.53
N TRP A 232 25.89 1.71 -3.32
CA TRP A 232 24.50 1.95 -2.94
C TRP A 232 24.04 1.05 -1.80
N ALA A 233 24.47 -0.21 -1.77
CA ALA A 233 24.19 -1.11 -0.64
C ALA A 233 24.82 -0.60 0.65
N MET A 234 26.07 -0.17 0.59
CA MET A 234 26.77 0.44 1.73
C MET A 234 26.09 1.73 2.17
N GLY A 235 25.67 2.59 1.23
CA GLY A 235 24.90 3.79 1.53
C GLY A 235 23.58 3.49 2.23
N ALA A 236 22.84 2.49 1.74
CA ALA A 236 21.60 2.02 2.36
C ALA A 236 21.82 1.51 3.79
N ALA A 237 22.85 0.70 4.00
CA ALA A 237 23.21 0.17 5.32
C ALA A 237 23.65 1.29 6.28
N ALA A 238 24.52 2.21 5.83
CA ALA A 238 25.02 3.31 6.65
C ALA A 238 23.90 4.28 7.06
N LEU A 239 23.06 4.71 6.09
CA LEU A 239 21.92 5.59 6.36
C LEU A 239 20.84 4.89 7.18
N GLY A 240 20.61 3.57 6.96
CA GLY A 240 19.72 2.77 7.80
C GLY A 240 20.21 2.66 9.24
N ALA A 241 21.50 2.44 9.44
CA ALA A 241 22.11 2.44 10.78
C ALA A 241 22.03 3.82 11.44
N LEU A 242 22.26 4.89 10.66
CA LEU A 242 22.12 6.28 11.14
C LEU A 242 20.67 6.57 11.55
N PHE A 243 19.70 6.15 10.75
CA PHE A 243 18.27 6.25 11.07
C PHE A 243 17.95 5.55 12.39
N VAL A 244 18.31 4.27 12.53
CA VAL A 244 18.07 3.51 13.77
C VAL A 244 18.74 4.17 14.97
N ARG A 245 19.97 4.72 14.79
CA ARG A 245 20.68 5.44 15.84
C ARG A 245 19.97 6.76 16.21
N ALA A 246 19.49 7.52 15.22
CA ALA A 246 18.73 8.75 15.43
C ALA A 246 17.44 8.45 16.18
N GLU A 247 16.65 7.46 15.73
CA GLU A 247 15.40 7.05 16.37
C GLU A 247 15.56 6.62 17.83
N ARG A 248 16.65 5.89 18.13
CA ARG A 248 16.96 5.46 19.53
C ARG A 248 17.34 6.62 20.45
N ARG A 249 17.85 7.71 19.90
CA ARG A 249 18.34 8.88 20.65
C ARG A 249 17.35 10.04 20.65
N SER A 250 16.45 10.08 19.67
CA SER A 250 15.48 11.15 19.54
C SER A 250 14.46 11.13 20.69
N PRO A 251 14.24 12.25 21.37
CA PRO A 251 13.15 12.38 22.33
C PRO A 251 11.77 12.36 21.67
N ALA A 252 11.71 12.55 20.35
CA ALA A 252 10.50 12.53 19.55
C ALA A 252 10.75 11.76 18.23
N PRO A 253 10.89 10.42 18.29
CA PRO A 253 11.22 9.61 17.13
C PRO A 253 10.17 9.75 16.03
N LEU A 254 10.63 9.64 14.77
CA LEU A 254 9.77 9.62 13.58
C LEU A 254 8.90 8.37 13.57
N VAL A 255 9.51 7.24 13.89
CA VAL A 255 8.88 5.93 14.01
C VAL A 255 9.18 5.38 15.40
N ASP A 256 8.15 5.23 16.23
CA ASP A 256 8.34 4.59 17.53
C ASP A 256 8.68 3.11 17.35
N LEU A 257 9.93 2.76 17.68
CA LEU A 257 10.41 1.38 17.61
C LEU A 257 9.57 0.41 18.46
N ALA A 258 8.77 0.93 19.42
CA ALA A 258 7.81 0.13 20.17
C ALA A 258 6.70 -0.47 19.27
N LEU A 259 6.39 0.11 18.10
CA LEU A 259 5.50 -0.47 17.10
C LEU A 259 5.97 -1.85 16.67
N PHE A 260 7.27 -2.05 16.50
CA PHE A 260 7.85 -3.33 16.09
C PHE A 260 7.85 -4.38 17.21
N ARG A 261 7.55 -3.98 18.45
CA ARG A 261 7.31 -4.91 19.56
C ARG A 261 5.87 -5.43 19.59
N ASN A 262 4.95 -4.77 18.87
CA ASN A 262 3.58 -5.23 18.71
C ASN A 262 3.54 -6.33 17.64
N ARG A 263 3.59 -7.60 18.09
CA ARG A 263 3.60 -8.77 17.19
C ARG A 263 2.47 -8.78 16.15
N PRO A 264 1.18 -8.53 16.53
CA PRO A 264 0.10 -8.41 15.55
C PRO A 264 0.32 -7.34 14.50
N TYR A 265 0.87 -6.17 14.88
CA TYR A 265 1.19 -5.09 13.95
C TYR A 265 2.25 -5.52 12.94
N VAL A 266 3.35 -6.10 13.41
CA VAL A 266 4.44 -6.59 12.55
C VAL A 266 3.95 -7.68 11.62
N ALA A 267 3.18 -8.65 12.13
CA ALA A 267 2.62 -9.75 11.35
C ALA A 267 1.71 -9.25 10.22
N LEU A 268 0.80 -8.32 10.52
CA LEU A 268 -0.10 -7.73 9.53
C LEU A 268 0.64 -6.86 8.50
N THR A 269 1.66 -6.12 8.94
CA THR A 269 2.47 -5.28 8.04
C THR A 269 3.31 -6.14 7.10
N ALA A 270 4.00 -7.14 7.61
CA ALA A 270 4.84 -8.04 6.81
C ALA A 270 3.99 -8.88 5.84
N GLY A 271 2.90 -9.49 6.33
CA GLY A 271 1.96 -10.23 5.48
C GLY A 271 1.33 -9.36 4.40
N GLY A 272 0.98 -8.12 4.75
CA GLY A 272 0.45 -7.14 3.80
C GLY A 272 1.48 -6.70 2.76
N ALA A 273 2.74 -6.51 3.15
CA ALA A 273 3.83 -6.16 2.25
C ALA A 273 4.03 -7.23 1.18
N LEU A 274 4.04 -8.51 1.58
CA LEU A 274 4.11 -9.63 0.65
C LEU A 274 2.86 -9.80 -0.20
N ALA A 275 1.66 -9.63 0.39
CA ALA A 275 0.42 -9.63 -0.37
C ALA A 275 0.40 -8.53 -1.45
N ASN A 276 0.91 -7.33 -1.13
CA ASN A 276 0.99 -6.24 -2.10
C ASN A 276 1.98 -6.55 -3.22
N SER A 277 3.15 -7.12 -2.91
CA SER A 277 4.12 -7.56 -3.92
C SER A 277 3.55 -8.65 -4.82
N ALA A 278 2.85 -9.65 -4.25
CA ALA A 278 2.18 -10.70 -5.01
C ALA A 278 1.03 -10.15 -5.87
N THR A 279 0.31 -9.13 -5.39
CA THR A 279 -0.72 -8.43 -6.17
C THR A 279 -0.12 -7.73 -7.38
N VAL A 280 0.98 -7.00 -7.19
CA VAL A 280 1.68 -6.32 -8.29
C VAL A 280 2.19 -7.35 -9.29
N ALA A 281 2.79 -8.46 -8.82
CA ALA A 281 3.21 -9.56 -9.66
C ALA A 281 2.06 -10.11 -10.52
N LEU A 282 0.93 -10.42 -9.89
CA LEU A 282 -0.25 -10.96 -10.57
C LEU A 282 -0.79 -10.00 -11.64
N LEU A 283 -0.94 -8.71 -11.29
CA LEU A 283 -1.46 -7.68 -12.18
C LEU A 283 -0.54 -7.40 -13.37
N TYR A 284 0.74 -7.71 -13.26
CA TYR A 284 1.73 -7.51 -14.32
C TYR A 284 1.86 -8.74 -15.21
N VAL A 285 2.03 -9.91 -14.58
CA VAL A 285 2.38 -11.15 -15.28
C VAL A 285 1.17 -11.78 -15.98
N ALA A 286 0.01 -11.85 -15.33
CA ALA A 286 -1.11 -12.60 -15.88
C ALA A 286 -1.67 -12.02 -17.20
N PRO A 287 -1.89 -10.69 -17.35
CA PRO A 287 -2.30 -10.13 -18.64
C PRO A 287 -1.25 -10.30 -19.73
N TRP A 288 0.05 -10.24 -19.37
CA TRP A 288 1.14 -10.44 -20.29
C TRP A 288 1.19 -11.88 -20.83
N VAL A 289 0.96 -12.88 -19.95
CA VAL A 289 0.89 -14.30 -20.35
C VAL A 289 -0.29 -14.55 -21.27
N LEU A 290 -1.47 -13.98 -21.00
CA LEU A 290 -2.63 -14.09 -21.87
C LEU A 290 -2.36 -13.55 -23.28
N GLN A 291 -1.67 -12.42 -23.38
CA GLN A 291 -1.36 -11.82 -24.67
C GLN A 291 -0.27 -12.59 -25.42
N ARG A 292 0.84 -12.94 -24.76
CA ARG A 292 2.02 -13.50 -25.42
C ARG A 292 1.92 -15.00 -25.64
N ASN A 293 1.44 -15.76 -24.66
CA ASN A 293 1.40 -17.22 -24.73
C ASN A 293 0.10 -17.75 -25.34
N HIS A 294 -1.00 -17.02 -25.14
CA HIS A 294 -2.31 -17.44 -25.65
C HIS A 294 -2.80 -16.60 -26.84
N GLY A 295 -2.02 -15.61 -27.31
CA GLY A 295 -2.34 -14.81 -28.50
C GLY A 295 -3.55 -13.88 -28.33
N TRP A 296 -3.98 -13.58 -27.09
CA TRP A 296 -5.14 -12.74 -26.85
C TRP A 296 -4.85 -11.29 -27.20
N SER A 297 -5.86 -10.61 -27.74
CA SER A 297 -5.74 -9.17 -27.92
C SER A 297 -5.66 -8.44 -26.57
N VAL A 298 -5.06 -7.26 -26.54
CA VAL A 298 -5.00 -6.39 -25.35
C VAL A 298 -6.40 -6.16 -24.76
N ARG A 299 -7.41 -6.03 -25.65
CA ARG A 299 -8.81 -5.83 -25.27
C ARG A 299 -9.38 -7.05 -24.57
N ASP A 300 -9.21 -8.24 -25.15
CA ASP A 300 -9.79 -9.49 -24.62
C ASP A 300 -9.14 -9.87 -23.30
N ALA A 301 -7.81 -9.73 -23.20
CA ALA A 301 -7.06 -9.92 -21.95
C ALA A 301 -7.55 -8.92 -20.87
N GLY A 302 -7.77 -7.65 -21.23
CA GLY A 302 -8.29 -6.64 -20.32
C GLY A 302 -9.71 -6.94 -19.82
N VAL A 303 -10.62 -7.37 -20.71
CA VAL A 303 -11.98 -7.75 -20.33
C VAL A 303 -11.98 -8.98 -19.43
N ALA A 304 -11.23 -10.01 -19.77
CA ALA A 304 -11.13 -11.23 -18.94
C ALA A 304 -10.54 -10.93 -17.55
N PHE A 305 -9.64 -9.95 -17.46
CA PHE A 305 -9.03 -9.55 -16.20
C PHE A 305 -9.96 -8.75 -15.28
N LEU A 306 -11.15 -8.39 -15.73
CA LEU A 306 -12.17 -7.77 -14.86
C LEU A 306 -12.62 -8.70 -13.71
N ALA A 307 -12.62 -10.02 -13.89
CA ALA A 307 -12.99 -10.96 -12.84
C ALA A 307 -11.97 -10.95 -11.67
N PRO A 308 -10.65 -11.12 -11.89
CA PRO A 308 -9.63 -10.88 -10.85
C PRO A 308 -9.75 -9.50 -10.19
N ALA A 309 -10.08 -8.49 -10.98
CA ALA A 309 -10.29 -7.13 -10.57
C ALA A 309 -11.34 -6.98 -9.49
N VAL A 310 -12.54 -7.43 -9.81
CA VAL A 310 -13.68 -7.38 -8.90
C VAL A 310 -13.38 -8.21 -7.64
N ALA A 311 -12.75 -9.38 -7.78
CA ALA A 311 -12.34 -10.20 -6.66
C ALA A 311 -11.39 -9.45 -5.72
N LEU A 312 -10.37 -8.76 -6.25
CA LEU A 312 -9.46 -7.92 -5.49
C LEU A 312 -10.19 -6.78 -4.77
N ALA A 313 -11.10 -6.10 -5.46
CA ALA A 313 -11.84 -4.97 -4.92
C ALA A 313 -12.78 -5.36 -3.78
N VAL A 314 -13.41 -6.53 -3.85
CA VAL A 314 -14.28 -7.09 -2.80
C VAL A 314 -13.47 -7.43 -1.54
N GLY A 315 -12.18 -7.70 -1.67
CA GLY A 315 -11.28 -8.01 -0.56
C GLY A 315 -11.22 -6.90 0.50
N GLY A 316 -11.20 -5.63 0.11
CA GLY A 316 -11.19 -4.51 1.04
C GLY A 316 -12.39 -4.48 2.00
N PRO A 317 -13.64 -4.47 1.49
CA PRO A 317 -14.85 -4.61 2.31
C PRO A 317 -14.88 -5.89 3.16
N ALA A 318 -14.40 -7.02 2.64
CA ALA A 318 -14.32 -8.28 3.39
C ALA A 318 -13.36 -8.16 4.58
N ALA A 319 -12.16 -7.62 4.38
CA ALA A 319 -11.18 -7.35 5.42
C ALA A 319 -11.76 -6.46 6.54
N GLY A 320 -12.54 -5.44 6.17
CA GLY A 320 -13.19 -4.54 7.13
C GLY A 320 -14.23 -5.20 8.05
N ARG A 321 -14.64 -6.44 7.76
CA ARG A 321 -15.56 -7.23 8.59
C ARG A 321 -14.84 -8.18 9.55
N VAL A 322 -13.56 -8.42 9.35
CA VAL A 322 -12.76 -9.32 10.17
C VAL A 322 -12.55 -8.73 11.56
N ARG A 323 -12.78 -9.53 12.60
CA ARG A 323 -12.51 -9.10 13.99
C ARG A 323 -11.00 -8.92 14.19
N PRO A 324 -10.53 -7.93 14.96
CA PRO A 324 -9.09 -7.71 15.18
C PRO A 324 -8.35 -8.94 15.70
N ALA A 325 -8.98 -9.74 16.56
CA ALA A 325 -8.40 -10.98 17.07
C ALA A 325 -8.20 -12.07 16.00
N ALA A 326 -9.00 -12.05 14.93
CA ALA A 326 -8.90 -12.99 13.82
C ALA A 326 -8.06 -12.46 12.65
N ALA A 327 -7.55 -11.22 12.73
CA ALA A 327 -6.87 -10.58 11.60
C ALA A 327 -5.61 -11.34 11.15
N VAL A 328 -4.77 -11.79 12.11
CA VAL A 328 -3.53 -12.52 11.79
C VAL A 328 -3.81 -13.91 11.22
N PRO A 329 -4.68 -14.76 11.81
CA PRO A 329 -4.99 -16.07 11.22
C PRO A 329 -5.68 -15.96 9.86
N VAL A 330 -6.57 -14.98 9.65
CA VAL A 330 -7.18 -14.76 8.34
C VAL A 330 -6.13 -14.30 7.31
N MET A 331 -5.19 -13.43 7.70
CA MET A 331 -4.06 -13.03 6.86
C MET A 331 -3.24 -14.26 6.42
N ALA A 332 -2.90 -15.15 7.36
CA ALA A 332 -2.15 -16.37 7.06
C ALA A 332 -2.93 -17.29 6.08
N GLY A 333 -4.23 -17.47 6.29
CA GLY A 333 -5.08 -18.25 5.39
C GLY A 333 -5.18 -17.65 3.99
N CYS A 334 -5.31 -16.33 3.89
CA CYS A 334 -5.34 -15.63 2.60
C CYS A 334 -4.00 -15.77 1.85
N LEU A 335 -2.86 -15.66 2.54
CA LEU A 335 -1.56 -15.85 1.92
C LEU A 335 -1.34 -17.30 1.46
N ALA A 336 -1.76 -18.29 2.25
CA ALA A 336 -1.69 -19.69 1.85
C ALA A 336 -2.56 -19.98 0.62
N LEU A 337 -3.80 -19.49 0.60
CA LEU A 337 -4.70 -19.61 -0.56
C LEU A 337 -4.12 -18.93 -1.80
N SER A 338 -3.54 -17.73 -1.63
CA SER A 338 -2.88 -17.02 -2.73
C SER A 338 -1.66 -17.78 -3.25
N ALA A 339 -0.88 -18.42 -2.37
CA ALA A 339 0.27 -19.23 -2.75
C ALA A 339 -0.15 -20.43 -3.61
N VAL A 340 -1.20 -21.15 -3.22
CA VAL A 340 -1.75 -22.26 -4.00
C VAL A 340 -2.26 -21.79 -5.35
N ALA A 341 -3.04 -20.71 -5.37
CA ALA A 341 -3.61 -20.17 -6.61
C ALA A 341 -2.52 -19.64 -7.56
N LEU A 342 -1.53 -18.90 -7.06
CA LEU A 342 -0.40 -18.42 -7.87
C LEU A 342 0.50 -19.58 -8.35
N GLY A 343 0.72 -20.60 -7.52
CA GLY A 343 1.42 -21.82 -7.92
C GLY A 343 0.68 -22.53 -9.04
N TRP A 344 -0.65 -22.68 -8.92
CA TRP A 344 -1.45 -23.24 -10.02
C TRP A 344 -1.39 -22.39 -11.29
N ALA A 345 -1.45 -21.06 -11.17
CA ALA A 345 -1.28 -20.15 -12.31
C ALA A 345 0.11 -20.25 -12.97
N ALA A 346 1.14 -20.55 -12.17
CA ALA A 346 2.51 -20.70 -12.68
C ALA A 346 2.71 -21.95 -13.52
N TYR A 347 2.08 -23.05 -13.14
CA TYR A 347 2.29 -24.38 -13.76
C TYR A 347 1.07 -24.89 -14.53
N GLY A 348 -0.09 -24.23 -14.40
CA GLY A 348 -1.32 -24.59 -15.11
C GLY A 348 -1.23 -24.27 -16.60
N THR A 349 -1.79 -25.16 -17.43
CA THR A 349 -1.85 -24.99 -18.87
C THR A 349 -3.23 -24.43 -19.28
N GLY A 350 -3.24 -23.37 -20.09
CA GLY A 350 -4.44 -22.80 -20.67
C GLY A 350 -4.97 -21.53 -20.00
N ALA A 351 -5.54 -20.65 -20.82
CA ALA A 351 -6.06 -19.36 -20.40
C ALA A 351 -7.19 -19.44 -19.32
N PRO A 352 -8.15 -20.39 -19.38
CA PRO A 352 -9.17 -20.50 -18.34
C PRO A 352 -8.61 -20.84 -16.96
N ALA A 353 -7.61 -21.73 -16.87
CA ALA A 353 -6.96 -22.10 -15.62
C ALA A 353 -6.22 -20.90 -15.02
N LEU A 354 -5.49 -20.14 -15.84
CA LEU A 354 -4.82 -18.91 -15.43
C LEU A 354 -5.81 -17.87 -14.90
N LEU A 355 -6.96 -17.67 -15.55
CA LEU A 355 -7.97 -16.72 -15.12
C LEU A 355 -8.66 -17.13 -13.82
N MET A 356 -9.01 -18.40 -13.64
CA MET A 356 -9.59 -18.90 -12.39
C MET A 356 -8.61 -18.77 -11.23
N ALA A 357 -7.37 -19.19 -11.43
CA ALA A 357 -6.31 -19.05 -10.43
C ALA A 357 -6.03 -17.58 -10.09
N SER A 358 -5.93 -16.71 -11.11
CA SER A 358 -5.75 -15.27 -10.92
C SER A 358 -6.89 -14.64 -10.14
N THR A 359 -8.14 -15.07 -10.38
CA THR A 359 -9.32 -14.56 -9.67
C THR A 359 -9.31 -14.99 -8.21
N GLY A 360 -9.00 -16.25 -7.92
CA GLY A 360 -8.87 -16.77 -6.57
C GLY A 360 -7.74 -16.08 -5.79
N ALA A 361 -6.56 -15.95 -6.41
CA ALA A 361 -5.43 -15.23 -5.83
C ALA A 361 -5.77 -13.76 -5.56
N ALA A 362 -6.37 -13.06 -6.52
CA ALA A 362 -6.75 -11.66 -6.38
C ALA A 362 -7.73 -11.42 -5.22
N GLY A 363 -8.73 -12.29 -5.06
CA GLY A 363 -9.67 -12.21 -3.94
C GLY A 363 -8.97 -12.35 -2.58
N ALA A 364 -8.12 -13.35 -2.42
CA ALA A 364 -7.36 -13.58 -1.20
C ALA A 364 -6.35 -12.45 -0.92
N LEU A 365 -5.61 -12.00 -1.94
CA LEU A 365 -4.68 -10.88 -1.83
C LEU A 365 -5.38 -9.56 -1.52
N GLY A 366 -6.58 -9.35 -2.05
CA GLY A 366 -7.42 -8.19 -1.72
C GLY A 366 -7.81 -8.16 -0.24
N VAL A 367 -8.19 -9.31 0.33
CA VAL A 367 -8.45 -9.42 1.78
C VAL A 367 -7.18 -9.18 2.58
N ALA A 368 -6.06 -9.80 2.20
CA ALA A 368 -4.78 -9.64 2.89
C ALA A 368 -4.30 -8.17 2.87
N GLY A 369 -4.33 -7.50 1.71
CA GLY A 369 -4.01 -6.08 1.58
C GLY A 369 -4.95 -5.17 2.37
N GLY A 370 -6.25 -5.49 2.37
CA GLY A 370 -7.23 -4.81 3.21
C GLY A 370 -6.95 -4.96 4.70
N LEU A 371 -6.58 -6.17 5.16
CA LEU A 371 -6.21 -6.44 6.56
C LEU A 371 -4.93 -5.70 6.96
N ALA A 372 -3.95 -5.60 6.06
CA ALA A 372 -2.74 -4.84 6.34
C ALA A 372 -3.05 -3.39 6.71
N LEU A 373 -3.99 -2.76 6.05
CA LEU A 373 -4.34 -1.35 6.26
C LEU A 373 -5.40 -1.16 7.36
N THR A 374 -6.38 -2.05 7.47
CA THR A 374 -7.44 -1.93 8.47
C THR A 374 -7.06 -2.56 9.81
N GLY A 375 -6.41 -3.72 9.77
CA GLY A 375 -6.02 -4.48 10.95
C GLY A 375 -4.88 -3.83 11.73
N THR A 376 -3.88 -3.27 11.05
CA THR A 376 -2.78 -2.55 11.71
C THR A 376 -3.27 -1.36 12.52
N GLN A 377 -4.27 -0.62 12.01
CA GLN A 377 -4.87 0.49 12.75
C GLN A 377 -5.72 0.04 13.93
N ALA A 378 -6.30 -1.16 13.86
CA ALA A 378 -7.10 -1.71 14.96
C ALA A 378 -6.26 -2.18 16.16
N VAL A 379 -4.99 -2.52 15.92
CA VAL A 379 -4.06 -3.03 16.97
C VAL A 379 -3.13 -1.96 17.53
N VAL A 380 -3.22 -0.71 17.02
CA VAL A 380 -2.41 0.43 17.45
C VAL A 380 -3.30 1.48 18.15
N ARG A 381 -2.71 2.26 19.05
CA ARG A 381 -3.41 3.38 19.70
C ARG A 381 -3.89 4.40 18.65
N ARG A 382 -5.13 4.88 18.77
CA ARG A 382 -5.76 5.80 17.81
C ARG A 382 -4.96 7.08 17.56
N GLY A 383 -4.31 7.63 18.59
CA GLY A 383 -3.45 8.80 18.46
C GLY A 383 -2.31 8.59 17.45
N ARG A 384 -1.75 7.38 17.39
CA ARG A 384 -0.64 7.01 16.50
C ARG A 384 -1.07 6.35 15.18
N ALA A 385 -2.32 6.50 14.79
CA ALA A 385 -2.84 5.87 13.58
C ALA A 385 -2.15 6.38 12.30
N GLY A 386 -1.74 7.66 12.26
CA GLY A 386 -1.00 8.25 11.15
C GLY A 386 0.38 7.63 10.98
N GLU A 387 1.16 7.57 12.06
CA GLU A 387 2.48 6.94 12.10
C GLU A 387 2.41 5.47 11.65
N ALA A 388 1.52 4.68 12.27
CA ALA A 388 1.35 3.27 11.93
C ALA A 388 0.94 3.07 10.46
N SER A 389 0.03 3.91 9.93
CA SER A 389 -0.39 3.86 8.54
C SER A 389 0.76 4.21 7.58
N GLY A 390 1.56 5.22 7.94
CA GLY A 390 2.71 5.65 7.17
C GLY A 390 3.75 4.54 7.04
N VAL A 391 4.14 3.92 8.15
CA VAL A 391 5.10 2.80 8.19
C VAL A 391 4.56 1.58 7.43
N THR A 392 3.30 1.19 7.68
CA THR A 392 2.68 0.07 6.95
C THR A 392 2.67 0.33 5.45
N LYS A 393 2.18 1.50 5.02
CA LYS A 393 2.09 1.82 3.59
C LYS A 393 3.46 1.95 2.93
N ALA A 394 4.46 2.51 3.63
CA ALA A 394 5.84 2.54 3.17
C ALA A 394 6.39 1.11 2.94
N ALA A 395 6.18 0.20 3.89
CA ALA A 395 6.58 -1.20 3.76
C ALA A 395 5.92 -1.86 2.54
N LEU A 396 4.59 -1.68 2.35
CA LEU A 396 3.86 -2.21 1.20
C LEU A 396 4.40 -1.66 -0.13
N THR A 397 4.73 -0.38 -0.19
CA THR A 397 5.21 0.27 -1.41
C THR A 397 6.66 -0.13 -1.71
N ALA A 398 7.52 -0.13 -0.69
CA ALA A 398 8.93 -0.51 -0.86
C ALA A 398 9.09 -1.95 -1.32
N THR A 399 8.37 -2.91 -0.72
CA THR A 399 8.46 -4.33 -1.10
C THR A 399 7.94 -4.58 -2.52
N ALA A 400 6.89 -3.87 -2.96
CA ALA A 400 6.41 -3.94 -4.34
C ALA A 400 7.45 -3.37 -5.33
N GLY A 401 8.09 -2.26 -4.96
CA GLY A 401 9.20 -1.67 -5.74
C GLY A 401 10.40 -2.60 -5.83
N ILE A 402 10.79 -3.23 -4.71
CA ILE A 402 11.85 -4.25 -4.66
C ILE A 402 11.54 -5.41 -5.61
N TRP A 403 10.29 -5.94 -5.55
CA TRP A 403 9.89 -7.02 -6.41
C TRP A 403 9.99 -6.64 -7.90
N LEU A 404 9.51 -5.45 -8.27
CA LEU A 404 9.62 -4.94 -9.64
C LEU A 404 11.08 -4.76 -10.08
N ALA A 405 11.95 -4.24 -9.21
CA ALA A 405 13.38 -4.07 -9.50
C ALA A 405 14.08 -5.41 -9.71
N VAL A 406 13.84 -6.40 -8.84
CA VAL A 406 14.44 -7.74 -8.95
C VAL A 406 13.97 -8.46 -10.22
N THR A 407 12.69 -8.38 -10.56
CA THR A 407 12.14 -9.01 -11.78
C THR A 407 12.50 -8.23 -13.04
N GLY A 408 12.56 -6.90 -12.98
CA GLY A 408 12.95 -6.03 -14.08
C GLY A 408 14.44 -6.08 -14.39
N ALA A 409 15.31 -6.15 -13.38
CA ALA A 409 16.76 -6.29 -13.55
C ALA A 409 17.16 -7.66 -14.15
N GLY A 410 16.40 -8.70 -13.83
CA GLY A 410 16.60 -10.03 -14.47
C GLY A 410 16.15 -10.09 -15.94
N THR A 411 15.48 -9.07 -16.46
CA THR A 411 14.91 -9.03 -17.81
C THR A 411 15.63 -8.08 -18.76
N GLY A 412 16.82 -7.58 -18.42
CA GLY A 412 17.62 -6.77 -19.36
C GLY A 412 16.87 -5.61 -20.01
N GLY A 413 16.15 -4.84 -19.20
CA GLY A 413 15.45 -3.61 -19.65
C GLY A 413 14.15 -3.86 -20.42
N VAL A 414 13.10 -3.19 -20.03
CA VAL A 414 11.79 -3.11 -20.75
C VAL A 414 11.92 -2.33 -22.08
N THR A 415 13.10 -2.34 -22.70
CA THR A 415 13.40 -1.52 -23.87
C THR A 415 13.98 -2.36 -24.99
N GLY A 416 13.15 -2.71 -25.92
CA GLY A 416 13.54 -3.25 -27.23
C GLY A 416 13.84 -4.76 -27.20
N GLU A 417 13.15 -5.51 -27.99
CA GLU A 417 13.33 -6.91 -28.46
C GLU A 417 13.68 -8.04 -27.44
N GLY A 418 13.98 -7.72 -26.18
CA GLY A 418 14.34 -8.66 -25.10
C GLY A 418 13.43 -8.61 -23.87
N GLY A 419 12.20 -8.07 -23.96
CA GLY A 419 11.31 -7.96 -22.83
C GLY A 419 11.02 -9.30 -22.15
N MET A 420 11.25 -9.40 -20.82
CA MET A 420 10.98 -10.54 -19.95
C MET A 420 11.63 -11.90 -20.30
N GLY A 421 12.61 -11.97 -21.21
CA GLY A 421 13.33 -13.20 -21.56
C GLY A 421 14.16 -13.80 -20.42
N GLY A 422 14.58 -13.00 -19.46
CA GLY A 422 15.39 -13.47 -18.33
C GLY A 422 14.61 -14.23 -17.24
N VAL A 423 13.31 -14.03 -17.13
CA VAL A 423 12.45 -14.78 -16.20
C VAL A 423 11.95 -16.09 -16.83
N THR A 424 12.01 -16.18 -18.18
CA THR A 424 11.52 -17.35 -18.93
C THR A 424 12.64 -18.15 -19.61
N GLY A 425 13.91 -17.81 -19.40
CA GLY A 425 15.09 -18.36 -20.04
C GLY A 425 15.50 -19.78 -19.62
N ALA A 426 14.59 -20.59 -19.12
CA ALA A 426 14.82 -22.00 -18.87
C ALA A 426 13.62 -22.81 -19.39
N GLY A 427 13.70 -23.26 -20.63
CA GLY A 427 12.85 -24.34 -21.12
C GLY A 427 11.67 -23.90 -21.97
N THR A 428 11.61 -24.48 -23.15
CA THR A 428 10.54 -24.50 -24.15
C THR A 428 9.24 -25.10 -23.65
N GLY A 429 8.61 -24.47 -22.66
CA GLY A 429 7.29 -24.86 -22.14
C GLY A 429 6.56 -23.60 -21.65
N GLY A 430 5.58 -23.17 -22.43
CA GLY A 430 4.87 -21.88 -22.32
C GLY A 430 4.10 -21.58 -21.05
N GLY A 431 4.71 -21.60 -19.88
CA GLY A 431 4.05 -21.29 -18.61
C GLY A 431 4.48 -19.95 -17.98
N ALA A 432 3.62 -19.37 -17.17
CA ALA A 432 3.90 -18.23 -16.31
C ALA A 432 4.93 -18.53 -15.17
N GLY A 433 5.59 -19.69 -15.28
CA GLY A 433 6.41 -20.40 -14.32
C GLY A 433 7.12 -19.58 -13.26
N PRO A 434 8.38 -19.15 -13.45
CA PRO A 434 9.15 -18.57 -12.34
C PRO A 434 8.64 -17.21 -11.87
N ALA A 435 7.99 -16.42 -12.73
CA ALA A 435 7.49 -15.09 -12.38
C ALA A 435 6.33 -15.12 -11.36
N LEU A 436 5.51 -16.18 -11.37
CA LEU A 436 4.44 -16.38 -10.38
C LEU A 436 4.83 -17.36 -9.27
N ALA A 437 5.81 -18.25 -9.53
CA ALA A 437 6.29 -19.20 -8.52
C ALA A 437 7.00 -18.52 -7.35
N LEU A 438 7.81 -17.48 -7.60
CA LEU A 438 8.50 -16.74 -6.54
C LEU A 438 7.51 -16.06 -5.55
N PRO A 439 6.50 -15.27 -6.02
CA PRO A 439 5.52 -14.70 -5.10
C PRO A 439 4.65 -15.76 -4.43
N ALA A 440 4.38 -16.89 -5.09
CA ALA A 440 3.68 -18.02 -4.48
C ALA A 440 4.49 -18.59 -3.30
N ALA A 441 5.77 -18.87 -3.50
CA ALA A 441 6.66 -19.37 -2.46
C ALA A 441 6.81 -18.38 -1.30
N ALA A 442 6.95 -17.08 -1.59
CA ALA A 442 7.02 -16.03 -0.58
C ALA A 442 5.73 -15.94 0.25
N CYS A 443 4.56 -16.03 -0.39
CA CYS A 443 3.27 -16.07 0.31
C CYS A 443 3.15 -17.30 1.22
N LEU A 444 3.58 -18.48 0.73
CA LEU A 444 3.54 -19.71 1.52
C LEU A 444 4.47 -19.66 2.74
N ALA A 445 5.72 -19.22 2.53
CA ALA A 445 6.67 -19.06 3.63
C ALA A 445 6.16 -18.10 4.70
N THR A 446 5.57 -16.98 4.28
CA THR A 446 5.01 -15.99 5.22
C THR A 446 3.78 -16.52 5.93
N ALA A 447 2.90 -17.24 5.23
CA ALA A 447 1.74 -17.91 5.86
C ALA A 447 2.20 -18.90 6.94
N ALA A 448 3.26 -19.69 6.67
CA ALA A 448 3.84 -20.62 7.64
C ALA A 448 4.43 -19.88 8.86
N VAL A 449 5.20 -18.79 8.64
CA VAL A 449 5.74 -17.98 9.74
C VAL A 449 4.63 -17.37 10.59
N LEU A 450 3.56 -16.85 9.97
CA LEU A 450 2.41 -16.30 10.70
C LEU A 450 1.68 -17.39 11.49
N ALA A 451 1.49 -18.59 10.93
CA ALA A 451 0.91 -19.71 11.63
C ALA A 451 1.75 -20.12 12.84
N LEU A 452 3.08 -20.19 12.70
CA LEU A 452 4.01 -20.47 13.80
C LEU A 452 3.93 -19.41 14.90
N THR A 453 3.81 -18.12 14.57
CA THR A 453 3.66 -17.05 15.56
C THR A 453 2.38 -17.14 16.37
N LEU A 454 1.33 -17.79 15.82
CA LEU A 454 0.06 -18.06 16.51
C LEU A 454 0.16 -19.25 17.47
N LEU A 455 1.04 -20.22 17.17
CA LEU A 455 1.26 -21.41 18.02
C LEU A 455 2.11 -21.09 19.26
N VAL A 456 2.89 -20.00 19.25
CA VAL A 456 3.64 -19.57 20.43
C VAL A 456 2.70 -18.83 21.38
N PRO A 457 2.36 -19.42 22.57
CA PRO A 457 1.41 -18.80 23.47
C PRO A 457 1.90 -17.42 23.93
N VAL A 458 1.07 -16.39 23.70
CA VAL A 458 1.27 -15.08 24.28
C VAL A 458 1.02 -15.22 25.77
N VAL A 459 2.07 -15.36 26.57
CA VAL A 459 1.98 -15.27 28.04
C VAL A 459 1.44 -13.88 28.36
N PRO A 460 0.25 -13.75 28.95
CA PRO A 460 -0.35 -12.45 29.24
C PRO A 460 0.37 -11.77 30.40
N ARG A 461 1.34 -10.91 30.11
CA ARG A 461 2.05 -10.10 31.11
C ARG A 461 1.30 -8.86 31.60
N VAL A 462 0.00 -8.77 31.44
CA VAL A 462 -0.75 -7.52 31.75
C VAL A 462 -1.71 -7.66 32.97
N ARG A 463 -1.79 -8.74 33.70
CA ARG A 463 -2.64 -8.80 34.92
C ARG A 463 -1.97 -8.53 36.25
N GLY A 464 -0.66 -8.27 36.28
CA GLY A 464 0.09 -8.11 37.56
C GLY A 464 0.21 -6.69 38.14
N ARG A 465 -0.09 -5.63 37.41
CA ARG A 465 0.14 -4.26 37.90
C ARG A 465 -1.08 -3.52 38.44
N LEU A 466 -2.28 -3.95 38.14
CA LEU A 466 -3.50 -3.28 38.67
C LEU A 466 -3.91 -3.81 40.07
N ARG A 467 -3.52 -5.01 40.47
CA ARG A 467 -3.82 -5.53 41.82
C ARG A 467 -2.91 -4.99 42.93
N ARG A 468 -1.74 -4.43 42.63
CA ARG A 468 -0.82 -3.86 43.63
C ARG A 468 -1.11 -2.40 43.99
N ARG A 469 -1.96 -1.68 43.26
CA ARG A 469 -2.41 -0.32 43.63
C ARG A 469 -3.71 -0.29 44.42
N ALA A 470 -4.53 -1.31 44.38
CA ALA A 470 -5.76 -1.39 45.17
C ALA A 470 -5.55 -1.88 46.63
N GLY A 471 -4.35 -2.39 46.96
CA GLY A 471 -4.03 -2.92 48.29
C GLY A 471 -3.27 -1.96 49.22
N ARG A 472 -3.05 -0.69 48.82
CA ARG A 472 -2.30 0.27 49.63
C ARG A 472 -3.08 1.54 50.04
N GLY A 473 -4.40 1.53 49.89
CA GLY A 473 -5.28 2.67 50.21
C GLY A 473 -6.29 2.41 51.31
N GLY A 474 -6.03 1.50 52.24
CA GLY A 474 -6.97 1.20 53.33
C GLY A 474 -6.32 1.25 54.69
N GLY A 475 -5.72 2.38 55.05
CA GLY A 475 -5.33 2.69 56.40
C GLY A 475 -6.27 3.72 56.99
N VAL A 476 -7.35 3.26 57.64
CA VAL A 476 -8.28 4.08 58.41
C VAL A 476 -7.56 4.51 59.68
N HIS A 477 -7.30 5.80 59.86
CA HIS A 477 -7.11 6.41 61.18
C HIS A 477 -8.48 6.59 61.81
N ARG A 478 -8.76 5.77 62.79
CA ARG A 478 -9.63 6.08 63.90
C ARG A 478 -8.76 6.70 64.98
N ASN A 479 -9.06 7.91 65.41
CA ASN A 479 -8.86 8.34 66.79
C ASN A 479 -9.80 9.52 67.03
N ASP A 480 -10.59 9.28 68.07
CA ASP A 480 -11.28 10.18 69.05
C ASP A 480 -11.95 11.47 68.58
#